data_ba06c92fa0eda3e45312152894d4f94a
#
_entry.id   ba06c92fa0eda3e45312152894d4f94a
#
_cell.length_a   1.000
_cell.length_b   1.000
_cell.length_c   1.000
_cell.angle_alpha   90.00
_cell.angle_beta   90.00
_cell.angle_gamma   90.00
#
_symmetry.space_group_name_H-M   'P 1'
#
loop_
_entity.id
_entity.type
_entity.pdbx_description
1 polymer ?
#
loop_
_entity_poly.entity_id
_entity_poly.type
_entity_poly.pdbx_seq_one_letter_code
_entity_poly.pdbx_strand_id
1 'polypeptide(L)'
;MAKERVDVLAYKQGLFETREQAKRGVMAGLVVAVLNGERFDKPGEKIPDDTELKLKGEKLKYVSRGGLKLEKALQVFELSVEGATTIDIGASTGGFTDVMLQNGAELVFAVDVGTNQLAWKLRQDPRVVSMEQFNFRYAEKTDFEQEPSFASIDVSFISLSLILPALHRVLA
;
A
#
# COMPACT_ATOMS: atom_id res chain seq x y z
N MET A 1 -14.44 -10.23 -7.71
CA MET A 1 -13.06 -10.03 -7.28
C MET A 1 -12.21 -11.17 -7.82
N ALA A 2 -11.10 -10.84 -8.44
CA ALA A 2 -10.21 -11.86 -8.99
C ALA A 2 -9.53 -12.65 -7.87
N LYS A 3 -9.33 -13.94 -8.12
CA LYS A 3 -8.64 -14.83 -7.19
C LYS A 3 -7.43 -15.45 -7.87
N GLU A 4 -6.42 -15.76 -7.10
CA GLU A 4 -5.20 -16.40 -7.56
C GLU A 4 -4.81 -17.52 -6.61
N ARG A 5 -4.09 -18.52 -7.11
CA ARG A 5 -3.50 -19.55 -6.26
C ARG A 5 -2.51 -18.91 -5.30
N VAL A 6 -2.52 -19.34 -4.05
CA VAL A 6 -1.64 -18.76 -3.03
C VAL A 6 -0.17 -18.93 -3.36
N ASP A 7 0.23 -20.07 -3.94
CA ASP A 7 1.62 -20.30 -4.33
C ASP A 7 2.06 -19.37 -5.47
N VAL A 8 1.19 -19.16 -6.46
CA VAL A 8 1.46 -18.23 -7.56
C VAL A 8 1.53 -16.81 -7.06
N LEU A 9 0.61 -16.43 -6.18
CA LEU A 9 0.59 -15.07 -5.60
C LEU A 9 1.84 -14.81 -4.76
N ALA A 10 2.27 -15.78 -3.94
CA ALA A 10 3.51 -15.68 -3.17
C ALA A 10 4.73 -15.49 -4.08
N TYR A 11 4.78 -16.21 -5.19
CA TYR A 11 5.84 -16.03 -6.18
C TYR A 11 5.80 -14.63 -6.82
N LYS A 12 4.61 -14.21 -7.24
CA LYS A 12 4.45 -12.87 -7.86
C LYS A 12 4.84 -11.74 -6.92
N GLN A 13 4.64 -11.93 -5.62
CA GLN A 13 5.01 -10.93 -4.61
C GLN A 13 6.48 -11.00 -4.21
N GLY A 14 7.26 -11.87 -4.81
CA GLY A 14 8.70 -11.93 -4.60
C GLY A 14 9.14 -12.66 -3.33
N LEU A 15 8.25 -13.44 -2.69
CA LEU A 15 8.60 -14.20 -1.49
C LEU A 15 9.54 -15.37 -1.79
N PHE A 16 9.51 -15.86 -3.01
CA PHE A 16 10.32 -16.99 -3.47
C PHE A 16 10.88 -16.69 -4.87
N GLU A 17 12.02 -17.27 -5.16
CA GLU A 17 12.70 -17.06 -6.45
C GLU A 17 12.05 -17.84 -7.59
N THR A 18 11.35 -18.95 -7.27
CA THR A 18 10.68 -19.79 -8.28
C THR A 18 9.30 -20.18 -7.78
N ARG A 19 8.41 -20.54 -8.73
CA ARG A 19 7.08 -21.04 -8.40
C ARG A 19 7.14 -22.36 -7.64
N GLU A 20 8.14 -23.22 -7.96
CA GLU A 20 8.35 -24.49 -7.27
C GLU A 20 8.71 -24.27 -5.79
N GLN A 21 9.58 -23.32 -5.53
CA GLN A 21 9.93 -22.93 -4.14
C GLN A 21 8.71 -22.36 -3.40
N ALA A 22 7.90 -21.56 -4.08
CA ALA A 22 6.67 -21.02 -3.50
C ALA A 22 5.71 -22.12 -3.09
N LYS A 23 5.52 -23.12 -3.96
CA LYS A 23 4.68 -24.28 -3.66
C LYS A 23 5.16 -25.01 -2.41
N ARG A 24 6.46 -25.28 -2.33
CA ARG A 24 7.06 -25.94 -1.16
C ARG A 24 6.95 -25.11 0.11
N GLY A 25 7.15 -23.79 0.00
CA GLY A 25 7.02 -22.88 1.12
C GLY A 25 5.61 -22.83 1.68
N VAL A 26 4.60 -22.82 0.82
CA VAL A 26 3.20 -22.88 1.25
C VAL A 26 2.91 -24.22 1.94
N MET A 27 3.35 -25.33 1.36
CA MET A 27 3.16 -26.65 1.96
C MET A 27 3.82 -26.76 3.34
N ALA A 28 4.93 -26.07 3.55
CA ALA A 28 5.64 -26.05 4.84
C ALA A 28 4.99 -25.09 5.85
N GLY A 29 3.91 -24.40 5.48
CA GLY A 29 3.23 -23.45 6.37
C GLY A 29 3.97 -22.15 6.60
N LEU A 30 4.87 -21.76 5.67
CA LEU A 30 5.69 -20.56 5.80
C LEU A 30 5.02 -19.29 5.30
N VAL A 31 3.88 -19.39 4.60
CA VAL A 31 3.20 -18.25 3.98
C VAL A 31 1.99 -17.86 4.82
N VAL A 32 1.94 -16.60 5.23
CA VAL A 32 0.82 -16.05 6.00
C VAL A 32 0.35 -14.74 5.38
N ALA A 33 -0.93 -14.41 5.61
CA ALA A 33 -1.47 -13.12 5.22
C ALA A 33 -0.96 -12.01 6.15
N VAL A 34 -0.54 -10.90 5.58
CA VAL A 34 -0.03 -9.76 6.36
C VAL A 34 -1.12 -9.18 7.25
N LEU A 35 -2.34 -9.08 6.73
CA LEU A 35 -3.43 -8.36 7.39
C LEU A 35 -3.87 -9.04 8.70
N ASN A 36 -4.01 -10.36 8.70
CA ASN A 36 -4.62 -11.10 9.82
C ASN A 36 -3.79 -12.29 10.31
N GLY A 37 -2.62 -12.53 9.71
CA GLY A 37 -1.76 -13.66 10.09
C GLY A 37 -2.28 -15.03 9.68
N GLU A 38 -3.30 -15.08 8.83
CA GLU A 38 -3.85 -16.36 8.35
C GLU A 38 -2.78 -17.16 7.61
N ARG A 39 -2.59 -18.42 8.03
CA ARG A 39 -1.61 -19.31 7.42
C ARG A 39 -2.24 -20.10 6.28
N PHE A 40 -1.53 -20.20 5.18
CA PHE A 40 -1.93 -21.01 4.03
C PHE A 40 -1.01 -22.22 3.93
N ASP A 41 -1.59 -23.41 3.80
CA ASP A 41 -0.82 -24.66 3.71
C ASP A 41 -1.16 -25.49 2.46
N LYS A 42 -2.11 -25.03 1.66
CA LYS A 42 -2.50 -25.67 0.40
C LYS A 42 -2.09 -24.78 -0.77
N PRO A 43 -1.07 -25.16 -1.55
CA PRO A 43 -0.56 -24.31 -2.64
C PRO A 43 -1.60 -23.91 -3.67
N GLY A 44 -2.56 -24.79 -3.94
CA GLY A 44 -3.61 -24.53 -4.91
C GLY A 44 -4.81 -23.76 -4.41
N GLU A 45 -4.83 -23.38 -3.13
CA GLU A 45 -5.92 -22.59 -2.56
C GLU A 45 -6.02 -21.25 -3.28
N LYS A 46 -7.24 -20.89 -3.68
CA LYS A 46 -7.49 -19.62 -4.35
C LYS A 46 -7.92 -18.58 -3.34
N ILE A 47 -7.21 -17.47 -3.34
CA ILE A 47 -7.44 -16.34 -2.45
C ILE A 47 -7.56 -15.07 -3.29
N PRO A 48 -8.16 -13.99 -2.75
CA PRO A 48 -8.18 -12.70 -3.47
C PRO A 48 -6.79 -12.29 -3.90
N ASP A 49 -6.65 -11.86 -5.14
CA ASP A 49 -5.33 -11.53 -5.73
C ASP A 49 -4.70 -10.26 -5.14
N ASP A 50 -5.47 -9.48 -4.39
CA ASP A 50 -4.98 -8.34 -3.63
C ASP A 50 -4.50 -8.68 -2.21
N THR A 51 -4.53 -9.97 -1.83
CA THR A 51 -4.06 -10.43 -0.53
C THR A 51 -2.54 -10.26 -0.44
N GLU A 52 -2.07 -9.51 0.54
CA GLU A 52 -0.64 -9.38 0.80
C GLU A 52 -0.14 -10.53 1.67
N LEU A 53 0.97 -11.13 1.25
CA LEU A 53 1.56 -12.30 1.88
C LEU A 53 2.95 -11.98 2.42
N LYS A 54 3.35 -12.70 3.48
CA LYS A 54 4.71 -12.64 4.02
C LYS A 54 5.14 -14.03 4.47
N LEU A 55 6.43 -14.19 4.70
CA LEU A 55 6.95 -15.41 5.32
C LEU A 55 6.70 -15.37 6.83
N LYS A 56 6.36 -16.52 7.40
CA LYS A 56 6.13 -16.65 8.83
C LYS A 56 7.36 -16.17 9.62
N GLY A 57 7.14 -15.29 10.59
CA GLY A 57 8.22 -14.72 11.39
C GLY A 57 8.95 -13.55 10.74
N GLU A 58 8.66 -13.22 9.50
CA GLU A 58 9.24 -12.05 8.84
C GLU A 58 8.68 -10.76 9.46
N LYS A 59 9.56 -9.89 9.86
CA LYS A 59 9.18 -8.55 10.31
C LYS A 59 9.24 -7.60 9.12
N LEU A 60 8.09 -7.17 8.64
CA LEU A 60 8.04 -6.16 7.60
C LEU A 60 8.35 -4.79 8.22
N LYS A 61 9.18 -4.01 7.54
CA LYS A 61 9.50 -2.65 7.94
C LYS A 61 8.27 -1.74 7.84
N TYR A 62 7.42 -2.01 6.87
CA TYR A 62 6.18 -1.28 6.60
C TYR A 62 4.99 -2.25 6.61
N VAL A 63 3.77 -1.70 6.68
CA VAL A 63 2.53 -2.51 6.70
C VAL A 63 2.34 -3.34 5.44
N SER A 64 3.04 -3.02 4.37
CA SER A 64 3.06 -3.83 3.14
C SER A 64 4.41 -3.71 2.44
N ARG A 65 4.70 -4.69 1.56
CA ARG A 65 5.92 -4.67 0.74
C ARG A 65 5.94 -3.50 -0.25
N GLY A 66 4.76 -2.99 -0.62
CA GLY A 66 4.65 -1.82 -1.49
C GLY A 66 5.40 -0.60 -0.96
N GLY A 67 5.51 -0.48 0.36
CA GLY A 67 6.25 0.61 1.00
C GLY A 67 7.72 0.69 0.56
N LEU A 68 8.33 -0.44 0.22
CA LEU A 68 9.73 -0.46 -0.23
C LEU A 68 9.92 0.31 -1.53
N LYS A 69 8.91 0.40 -2.38
CA LYS A 69 8.97 1.19 -3.62
C LYS A 69 9.15 2.67 -3.30
N LEU A 70 8.36 3.20 -2.39
CA LEU A 70 8.45 4.61 -2.01
C LEU A 70 9.74 4.88 -1.23
N GLU A 71 10.14 3.99 -0.34
CA GLU A 71 11.41 4.11 0.38
C GLU A 71 12.55 4.29 -0.62
N LYS A 72 12.60 3.44 -1.64
CA LYS A 72 13.64 3.54 -2.68
C LYS A 72 13.57 4.85 -3.46
N ALA A 73 12.37 5.29 -3.82
CA ALA A 73 12.19 6.55 -4.54
C ALA A 73 12.69 7.74 -3.72
N LEU A 74 12.39 7.77 -2.42
CA LEU A 74 12.87 8.84 -1.54
C LEU A 74 14.40 8.86 -1.48
N GLN A 75 15.05 7.68 -1.44
CA GLN A 75 16.50 7.57 -1.42
C GLN A 75 17.12 7.98 -2.75
N VAL A 76 16.63 7.44 -3.86
CA VAL A 76 17.22 7.64 -5.20
C VAL A 76 17.06 9.11 -5.65
N PHE A 77 15.91 9.69 -5.40
CA PHE A 77 15.61 11.07 -5.80
C PHE A 77 15.95 12.09 -4.72
N GLU A 78 16.50 11.64 -3.59
CA GLU A 78 16.89 12.51 -2.46
C GLU A 78 15.74 13.40 -2.00
N LEU A 79 14.54 12.80 -1.86
CA LEU A 79 13.33 13.49 -1.43
C LEU A 79 13.13 13.34 0.08
N SER A 80 12.59 14.38 0.71
CA SER A 80 12.21 14.34 2.13
C SER A 80 10.74 14.70 2.29
N VAL A 81 10.06 13.97 3.17
CA VAL A 81 8.68 14.28 3.57
C VAL A 81 8.61 14.77 5.02
N GLU A 82 9.76 15.00 5.66
CA GLU A 82 9.82 15.44 7.04
C GLU A 82 9.05 16.74 7.24
N GLY A 83 8.10 16.74 8.20
CA GLY A 83 7.25 17.88 8.48
C GLY A 83 6.24 18.22 7.40
N ALA A 84 6.12 17.39 6.34
CA ALA A 84 5.25 17.68 5.21
C ALA A 84 3.82 17.21 5.43
N THR A 85 2.87 17.91 4.83
CA THR A 85 1.50 17.43 4.62
C THR A 85 1.49 16.70 3.29
N THR A 86 1.06 15.44 3.28
CA THR A 86 1.20 14.55 2.13
C THR A 86 -0.12 13.90 1.74
N ILE A 87 -0.19 13.43 0.50
CA ILE A 87 -1.31 12.61 0.01
C ILE A 87 -0.75 11.28 -0.49
N ASP A 88 -1.38 10.18 -0.10
CA ASP A 88 -1.14 8.85 -0.65
C ASP A 88 -2.34 8.47 -1.51
N ILE A 89 -2.18 8.56 -2.84
CA ILE A 89 -3.25 8.28 -3.80
C ILE A 89 -3.18 6.80 -4.17
N GLY A 90 -4.27 6.07 -3.89
CA GLY A 90 -4.29 4.61 -4.01
C GLY A 90 -3.65 3.94 -2.79
N ALA A 91 -4.02 4.41 -1.59
CA ALA A 91 -3.35 4.02 -0.35
C ALA A 91 -3.41 2.51 -0.06
N SER A 92 -4.51 1.84 -0.41
CA SER A 92 -4.71 0.41 -0.16
C SER A 92 -4.40 0.05 1.30
N THR A 93 -3.51 -0.92 1.57
CA THR A 93 -3.11 -1.30 2.93
C THR A 93 -2.34 -0.18 3.64
N GLY A 94 -1.73 0.73 2.90
CA GLY A 94 -1.05 1.91 3.44
C GLY A 94 0.46 1.80 3.50
N GLY A 95 1.08 0.99 2.63
CA GLY A 95 2.54 0.89 2.58
C GLY A 95 3.22 2.23 2.39
N PHE A 96 2.75 3.03 1.44
CA PHE A 96 3.30 4.37 1.19
C PHE A 96 3.02 5.32 2.36
N THR A 97 1.81 5.27 2.90
CA THR A 97 1.45 6.06 4.10
C THR A 97 2.42 5.77 5.25
N ASP A 98 2.68 4.48 5.51
CA ASP A 98 3.58 4.07 6.59
C ASP A 98 5.01 4.57 6.35
N VAL A 99 5.51 4.50 5.11
CA VAL A 99 6.83 5.06 4.75
C VAL A 99 6.90 6.55 5.06
N MET A 100 5.88 7.30 4.65
CA MET A 100 5.87 8.75 4.87
C MET A 100 5.84 9.09 6.37
N LEU A 101 5.05 8.37 7.16
CA LEU A 101 5.00 8.57 8.60
C LEU A 101 6.34 8.26 9.28
N GLN A 102 6.99 7.16 8.89
CA GLN A 102 8.29 6.79 9.46
C GLN A 102 9.40 7.75 9.04
N ASN A 103 9.22 8.48 7.95
CA ASN A 103 10.15 9.51 7.49
C ASN A 103 9.75 10.92 7.96
N GLY A 104 8.84 11.02 8.91
CA GLY A 104 8.55 12.28 9.59
C GLY A 104 7.45 13.14 9.02
N ALA A 105 6.61 12.61 8.11
CA ALA A 105 5.47 13.38 7.61
C ALA A 105 4.56 13.81 8.77
N GLU A 106 4.11 15.04 8.74
CA GLU A 106 3.24 15.61 9.76
C GLU A 106 1.80 15.13 9.62
N LEU A 107 1.35 14.97 8.37
CA LEU A 107 0.00 14.58 8.05
C LEU A 107 -0.03 13.80 6.73
N VAL A 108 -0.81 12.73 6.69
CA VAL A 108 -1.02 11.94 5.46
C VAL A 108 -2.50 11.77 5.20
N PHE A 109 -2.95 12.25 4.05
CA PHE A 109 -4.28 11.93 3.53
C PHE A 109 -4.18 10.63 2.74
N ALA A 110 -4.68 9.54 3.31
CA ALA A 110 -4.68 8.23 2.67
C ALA A 110 -5.97 8.06 1.86
N VAL A 111 -5.85 8.22 0.56
CA VAL A 111 -6.99 8.28 -0.38
C VAL A 111 -7.10 6.96 -1.13
N ASP A 112 -8.30 6.36 -1.14
CA ASP A 112 -8.56 5.14 -1.88
C ASP A 112 -10.02 5.08 -2.36
N VAL A 113 -10.25 4.41 -3.48
CA VAL A 113 -11.61 4.17 -4.00
C VAL A 113 -12.32 3.06 -3.23
N GLY A 114 -11.57 2.17 -2.57
CA GLY A 114 -12.10 1.06 -1.79
C GLY A 114 -12.44 1.43 -0.35
N THR A 115 -12.82 0.43 0.42
CA THR A 115 -13.16 0.58 1.84
C THR A 115 -12.43 -0.47 2.67
N ASN A 116 -12.14 -0.13 3.94
CA ASN A 116 -11.58 -1.06 4.93
C ASN A 116 -10.27 -1.73 4.52
N GLN A 117 -9.50 -1.10 3.63
CA GLN A 117 -8.23 -1.67 3.18
C GLN A 117 -7.03 -1.19 3.99
N LEU A 118 -7.12 0.01 4.55
CA LEU A 118 -6.01 0.59 5.31
C LEU A 118 -5.75 -0.19 6.58
N ALA A 119 -4.48 -0.51 6.85
CA ALA A 119 -4.09 -1.26 8.04
C ALA A 119 -4.56 -0.56 9.32
N TRP A 120 -5.02 -1.32 10.29
CA TRP A 120 -5.59 -0.81 11.54
C TRP A 120 -4.64 0.16 12.26
N LYS A 121 -3.37 -0.20 12.32
CA LYS A 121 -2.32 0.64 12.92
C LYS A 121 -2.32 2.06 12.34
N LEU A 122 -2.54 2.18 11.03
CA LEU A 122 -2.55 3.47 10.35
C LEU A 122 -3.87 4.21 10.58
N ARG A 123 -4.99 3.48 10.64
CA ARG A 123 -6.29 4.09 10.94
C ARG A 123 -6.33 4.75 12.31
N GLN A 124 -5.57 4.22 13.26
CA GLN A 124 -5.47 4.74 14.61
C GLN A 124 -4.48 5.89 14.76
N ASP A 125 -3.60 6.10 13.78
CA ASP A 125 -2.58 7.14 13.87
C ASP A 125 -3.22 8.52 13.66
N PRO A 126 -3.05 9.46 14.62
CA PRO A 126 -3.67 10.80 14.51
C PRO A 126 -3.12 11.62 13.34
N ARG A 127 -1.99 11.21 12.76
CA ARG A 127 -1.41 11.87 11.58
C ARG A 127 -2.02 11.38 10.26
N VAL A 128 -2.92 10.40 10.31
CA VAL A 128 -3.54 9.81 9.12
C VAL A 128 -5.00 10.20 9.03
N VAL A 129 -5.40 10.74 7.88
CA VAL A 129 -6.79 10.96 7.52
C VAL A 129 -7.14 9.95 6.43
N SER A 130 -7.98 8.97 6.78
CA SER A 130 -8.43 7.95 5.83
C SER A 130 -9.59 8.50 5.01
N MET A 131 -9.41 8.56 3.70
CA MET A 131 -10.44 9.03 2.75
C MET A 131 -10.84 7.86 1.85
N GLU A 132 -11.82 7.10 2.32
CA GLU A 132 -12.32 5.92 1.61
C GLU A 132 -13.40 6.29 0.59
N GLN A 133 -13.60 5.41 -0.40
CA GLN A 133 -14.58 5.61 -1.47
C GLN A 133 -14.44 6.98 -2.13
N PHE A 134 -13.19 7.45 -2.22
CA PHE A 134 -12.87 8.76 -2.77
C PHE A 134 -12.18 8.60 -4.11
N ASN A 135 -12.79 9.10 -5.17
CA ASN A 135 -12.19 9.11 -6.51
C ASN A 135 -11.37 10.38 -6.68
N PHE A 136 -10.05 10.26 -6.63
CA PHE A 136 -9.15 11.41 -6.69
C PHE A 136 -9.26 12.22 -7.98
N ARG A 137 -9.78 11.62 -9.06
CA ARG A 137 -10.03 12.33 -10.31
C ARG A 137 -10.85 13.61 -10.10
N TYR A 138 -11.76 13.60 -9.10
CA TYR A 138 -12.65 14.71 -8.80
C TYR A 138 -12.21 15.51 -7.58
N ALA A 139 -10.99 15.33 -7.10
CA ALA A 139 -10.48 16.02 -5.91
C ALA A 139 -10.37 17.53 -6.13
N GLU A 140 -10.73 18.28 -5.10
CA GLU A 140 -10.62 19.74 -5.05
C GLU A 140 -9.83 20.15 -3.80
N LYS A 141 -9.27 21.36 -3.80
CA LYS A 141 -8.51 21.88 -2.64
C LYS A 141 -9.34 21.83 -1.35
N THR A 142 -10.64 22.06 -1.46
CA THR A 142 -11.55 22.09 -0.31
C THR A 142 -11.76 20.72 0.33
N ASP A 143 -11.38 19.64 -0.33
CA ASP A 143 -11.43 18.30 0.24
C ASP A 143 -10.35 18.06 1.30
N PHE A 144 -9.37 18.94 1.38
CA PHE A 144 -8.21 18.79 2.28
C PHE A 144 -8.11 19.99 3.21
N GLU A 145 -8.09 19.72 4.52
CA GLU A 145 -8.02 20.78 5.53
C GLU A 145 -6.68 21.53 5.51
N GLN A 146 -5.61 20.84 5.11
CA GLN A 146 -4.29 21.43 4.96
C GLN A 146 -3.80 21.19 3.54
N GLU A 147 -3.11 22.17 2.97
CA GLU A 147 -2.60 22.09 1.62
C GLU A 147 -1.41 21.12 1.56
N PRO A 148 -1.52 20.03 0.80
CA PRO A 148 -0.42 19.07 0.69
C PRO A 148 0.69 19.59 -0.21
N SER A 149 1.93 19.26 0.16
CA SER A 149 3.12 19.64 -0.59
C SER A 149 3.83 18.46 -1.25
N PHE A 150 3.40 17.23 -0.96
CA PHE A 150 3.97 16.01 -1.50
C PHE A 150 2.87 15.01 -1.75
N ALA A 151 2.99 14.24 -2.83
CA ALA A 151 2.03 13.19 -3.14
C ALA A 151 2.74 11.97 -3.68
N SER A 152 2.24 10.79 -3.30
CA SER A 152 2.61 9.51 -3.90
C SER A 152 1.40 8.93 -4.62
N ILE A 153 1.63 8.24 -5.72
CA ILE A 153 0.58 7.64 -6.54
C ILE A 153 0.93 6.19 -6.82
N ASP A 154 0.06 5.28 -6.41
CA ASP A 154 0.17 3.86 -6.75
C ASP A 154 -1.25 3.35 -7.00
N VAL A 155 -1.74 3.54 -8.21
CA VAL A 155 -3.12 3.23 -8.58
C VAL A 155 -3.19 2.13 -9.62
N SER A 156 -4.27 1.35 -9.56
CA SER A 156 -4.61 0.31 -10.54
C SER A 156 -5.88 0.71 -11.27
N PHE A 157 -6.01 0.28 -12.53
CA PHE A 157 -7.23 0.41 -13.32
C PHE A 157 -7.66 1.85 -13.63
N ILE A 158 -6.79 2.85 -13.37
CA ILE A 158 -7.06 4.24 -13.74
C ILE A 158 -5.78 4.84 -14.32
N SER A 159 -5.94 5.61 -15.41
CA SER A 159 -4.82 6.27 -16.07
C SER A 159 -4.31 7.46 -15.24
N LEU A 160 -2.99 7.62 -15.18
CA LEU A 160 -2.37 8.80 -14.57
C LEU A 160 -2.83 10.09 -15.25
N SER A 161 -3.20 10.05 -16.54
CA SER A 161 -3.72 11.23 -17.25
C SER A 161 -5.02 11.77 -16.65
N LEU A 162 -5.75 10.95 -15.88
CA LEU A 162 -6.96 11.37 -15.17
C LEU A 162 -6.66 11.88 -13.75
N ILE A 163 -5.58 11.40 -13.15
CA ILE A 163 -5.19 11.73 -11.77
C ILE A 163 -4.33 13.00 -11.71
N LEU A 164 -3.38 13.17 -12.63
CA LEU A 164 -2.44 14.28 -12.59
C LEU A 164 -3.09 15.68 -12.66
N PRO A 165 -4.13 15.89 -13.47
CA PRO A 165 -4.81 17.19 -13.44
C PRO A 165 -5.44 17.51 -12.08
N ALA A 166 -6.04 16.50 -11.42
CA ALA A 166 -6.60 16.68 -10.08
C ALA A 166 -5.51 16.97 -9.07
N LEU A 167 -4.38 16.28 -9.16
CA LEU A 167 -3.24 16.53 -8.29
C LEU A 167 -2.71 17.95 -8.45
N HIS A 168 -2.64 18.45 -9.67
CA HIS A 168 -2.22 19.84 -9.95
C HIS A 168 -3.14 20.86 -9.28
N ARG A 169 -4.46 20.57 -9.23
CA ARG A 169 -5.42 21.45 -8.54
C ARG A 169 -5.23 21.50 -7.04
N VAL A 170 -4.81 20.37 -6.44
CA VAL A 170 -4.79 20.14 -4.99
C VAL A 170 -3.43 20.47 -4.37
N LEU A 171 -2.36 20.17 -5.07
CA LEU A 171 -1.00 20.28 -4.54
C LEU A 171 -0.53 21.75 -4.46
N ALA A 172 0.22 22.05 -3.42
CA ALA A 172 0.81 23.36 -3.21
C ALA A 172 1.81 23.74 -4.31
#